data_75e987389db72362bfbb4861a47cff33
#
_entry.id   75e987389db72362bfbb4861a47cff33
#
_cell.length_a   1.000
_cell.length_b   1.000
_cell.length_c   1.000
_cell.angle_alpha   90.00
_cell.angle_beta   90.00
_cell.angle_gamma   90.00
#
_symmetry.space_group_name_H-M   'P 1'
#
loop_
_entity.id
_entity.type
_entity.pdbx_description
1 polymer ?
#
loop_
_entity_poly.entity_id
_entity_poly.type
_entity_poly.pdbx_seq_one_letter_code
_entity_poly.pdbx_strand_id
1 'polypeptide(L)'
;WLFPPNPDTLGGSSWLLQTSAGDLLIDCPPDSEETERFLRQRARQSSGWIVLLGREGHGHCRRVREHVGWPVLVQEQEAHLLPDVDGVFPFGVEHRIQRGLELLWTPGPSPGSAVLHARGGVAGPLDGLFCGRLLVPVGPGRLAPVPSPRGFHWPRHQRSVARLCRWLPSGSPEWIATGAGLGALRGEALVPGGTQLLAPLADDILRQSFGPGM
;
A
#
# COMPACT_ATOMS: atom_id res chain seq x y z
N TRP A 1 8.51 -10.02 -2.92
CA TRP A 1 8.46 -10.10 -4.37
C TRP A 1 7.76 -8.87 -4.94
N LEU A 2 8.32 -8.27 -5.99
CA LEU A 2 7.73 -7.16 -6.73
C LEU A 2 7.21 -7.67 -8.07
N PHE A 3 5.96 -7.36 -8.40
CA PHE A 3 5.41 -7.58 -9.74
C PHE A 3 5.64 -6.35 -10.62
N PRO A 4 5.78 -6.54 -11.93
CA PRO A 4 5.94 -5.43 -12.85
C PRO A 4 4.71 -4.51 -12.85
N PRO A 5 4.87 -3.21 -13.13
CA PRO A 5 3.76 -2.30 -13.29
C PRO A 5 2.86 -2.71 -14.46
N ASN A 6 1.56 -2.45 -14.35
CA ASN A 6 0.58 -2.84 -15.37
C ASN A 6 -0.46 -1.74 -15.64
N PRO A 7 -1.12 -1.74 -16.81
CA PRO A 7 -2.13 -0.76 -17.16
C PRO A 7 -3.36 -0.77 -16.25
N ASP A 8 -3.75 -1.94 -15.76
CA ASP A 8 -4.98 -2.13 -14.96
C ASP A 8 -4.90 -1.45 -13.60
N THR A 9 -3.67 -1.23 -13.12
CA THR A 9 -3.37 -0.47 -11.91
C THR A 9 -2.75 0.90 -12.22
N LEU A 10 -3.00 1.46 -13.41
CA LEU A 10 -2.45 2.76 -13.84
C LEU A 10 -0.92 2.84 -13.71
N GLY A 11 -0.22 1.78 -14.13
CA GLY A 11 1.23 1.68 -14.01
C GLY A 11 1.73 1.50 -12.58
N GLY A 12 0.86 1.11 -11.67
CA GLY A 12 1.20 0.85 -10.27
C GLY A 12 1.99 -0.43 -10.07
N SER A 13 2.66 -0.50 -8.93
CA SER A 13 3.42 -1.65 -8.46
C SER A 13 2.59 -2.44 -7.45
N SER A 14 2.70 -3.75 -7.50
CA SER A 14 2.10 -4.67 -6.53
C SER A 14 3.15 -5.60 -5.94
N TRP A 15 2.89 -6.15 -4.77
CA TRP A 15 3.88 -6.82 -3.97
C TRP A 15 3.35 -8.13 -3.38
N LEU A 16 4.20 -9.14 -3.27
CA LEU A 16 3.93 -10.30 -2.44
C LEU A 16 4.90 -10.29 -1.26
N LEU A 17 4.34 -10.14 -0.06
CA LEU A 17 5.06 -10.26 1.20
C LEU A 17 4.81 -11.65 1.79
N GLN A 18 5.88 -12.39 2.04
CA GLN A 18 5.83 -13.69 2.67
C GLN A 18 6.04 -13.53 4.18
N THR A 19 5.12 -14.09 4.96
CA THR A 19 5.21 -14.07 6.43
C THR A 19 5.05 -15.48 7.02
N SER A 20 5.34 -15.65 8.30
CA SER A 20 5.16 -16.94 9.00
C SER A 20 3.71 -17.38 9.10
N ALA A 21 2.79 -16.45 9.01
CA ALA A 21 1.37 -16.73 9.18
C ALA A 21 0.60 -16.70 7.85
N GLY A 22 1.31 -16.65 6.73
CA GLY A 22 0.74 -16.63 5.39
C GLY A 22 1.31 -15.51 4.52
N ASP A 23 0.86 -15.47 3.31
CA ASP A 23 1.28 -14.51 2.30
C ASP A 23 0.35 -13.29 2.26
N LEU A 24 0.89 -12.12 1.96
CA LEU A 24 0.10 -10.92 1.68
C LEU A 24 0.37 -10.47 0.25
N LEU A 25 -0.65 -10.53 -0.60
CA LEU A 25 -0.62 -9.93 -1.92
C LEU A 25 -1.14 -8.49 -1.80
N ILE A 26 -0.27 -7.53 -1.95
CA ILE A 26 -0.55 -6.11 -1.75
C ILE A 26 -0.76 -5.46 -3.12
N ASP A 27 -1.97 -5.03 -3.39
CA ASP A 27 -2.53 -4.63 -4.67
C ASP A 27 -2.45 -5.75 -5.75
N CYS A 28 -3.26 -5.65 -6.78
CA CYS A 28 -3.35 -6.70 -7.79
C CYS A 28 -2.21 -6.60 -8.81
N PRO A 29 -1.52 -7.72 -9.08
CA PRO A 29 -0.47 -7.79 -10.08
C PRO A 29 -1.06 -7.83 -11.50
N PRO A 30 -0.20 -7.72 -12.55
CA PRO A 30 -0.64 -7.82 -13.92
C PRO A 30 -1.31 -9.18 -14.21
N ASP A 31 -2.36 -9.12 -15.03
CA ASP A 31 -3.07 -10.29 -15.49
C ASP A 31 -2.29 -10.96 -16.64
N SER A 32 -1.43 -11.91 -16.28
CA SER A 32 -0.63 -12.69 -17.23
C SER A 32 -0.55 -14.15 -16.81
N GLU A 33 -0.33 -15.05 -17.78
CA GLU A 33 -0.17 -16.48 -17.52
C GLU A 33 0.98 -16.77 -16.53
N GLU A 34 2.05 -15.98 -16.59
CA GLU A 34 3.19 -16.11 -15.67
C GLU A 34 2.76 -15.77 -14.24
N THR A 35 2.08 -14.64 -14.06
CA THR A 35 1.54 -14.21 -12.76
C THR A 35 0.55 -15.22 -12.22
N GLU A 36 -0.38 -15.70 -13.04
CA GLU A 36 -1.36 -16.72 -12.65
C GLU A 36 -0.67 -17.99 -12.16
N ARG A 37 0.28 -18.50 -12.95
CA ARG A 37 1.03 -19.72 -12.59
C ARG A 37 1.77 -19.56 -11.27
N PHE A 38 2.45 -18.43 -11.10
CA PHE A 38 3.16 -18.11 -9.87
C PHE A 38 2.21 -18.04 -8.67
N LEU A 39 1.11 -17.30 -8.77
CA LEU A 39 0.14 -17.14 -7.69
C LEU A 39 -0.55 -18.47 -7.33
N ARG A 40 -0.95 -19.28 -8.31
CA ARG A 40 -1.52 -20.62 -8.07
C ARG A 40 -0.53 -21.54 -7.34
N GLN A 41 0.75 -21.47 -7.70
CA GLN A 41 1.80 -22.23 -7.00
C GLN A 41 1.92 -21.74 -5.55
N ARG A 42 1.91 -20.45 -5.31
CA ARG A 42 1.97 -19.89 -3.95
C ARG A 42 0.77 -20.29 -3.10
N ALA A 43 -0.43 -20.22 -3.65
CA ALA A 43 -1.66 -20.58 -2.95
C ALA A 43 -1.74 -22.06 -2.53
N ARG A 44 -1.01 -22.95 -3.22
CA ARG A 44 -0.87 -24.36 -2.81
C ARG A 44 0.08 -24.56 -1.62
N GLN A 45 0.96 -23.60 -1.38
CA GLN A 45 2.02 -23.66 -0.37
C GLN A 45 1.68 -22.87 0.89
N SER A 46 0.85 -21.83 0.75
CA SER A 46 0.55 -20.89 1.82
C SER A 46 -0.88 -20.37 1.73
N SER A 47 -1.52 -20.19 2.86
CA SER A 47 -2.69 -19.30 2.95
C SER A 47 -2.27 -17.85 2.86
N GLY A 48 -3.22 -16.93 2.61
CA GLY A 48 -2.87 -15.52 2.55
C GLY A 48 -4.05 -14.59 2.50
N TRP A 49 -3.76 -13.32 2.26
CA TRP A 49 -4.72 -12.25 2.03
C TRP A 49 -4.36 -11.47 0.78
N ILE A 50 -5.37 -11.01 0.05
CA ILE A 50 -5.24 -9.94 -0.93
C ILE A 50 -5.56 -8.65 -0.18
N VAL A 51 -4.60 -7.73 -0.11
CA VAL A 51 -4.73 -6.45 0.62
C VAL A 51 -4.73 -5.32 -0.39
N LEU A 52 -5.86 -4.62 -0.53
CA LEU A 52 -5.99 -3.51 -1.48
C LEU A 52 -5.78 -2.18 -0.75
N LEU A 53 -4.75 -1.44 -1.16
CA LEU A 53 -4.36 -0.17 -0.55
C LEU A 53 -5.04 1.05 -1.20
N GLY A 54 -5.86 0.84 -2.20
CA GLY A 54 -6.68 1.86 -2.84
C GLY A 54 -7.25 1.38 -4.16
N ARG A 55 -8.25 2.09 -4.68
CA ARG A 55 -8.99 1.67 -5.88
C ARG A 55 -8.12 1.45 -7.12
N GLU A 56 -7.00 2.18 -7.23
CA GLU A 56 -6.06 1.99 -8.34
C GLU A 56 -5.30 0.67 -8.25
N GLY A 57 -5.26 0.03 -7.06
CA GLY A 57 -4.67 -1.28 -6.83
C GLY A 57 -5.61 -2.45 -7.07
N HIS A 58 -6.91 -2.19 -7.36
CA HIS A 58 -7.91 -3.25 -7.55
C HIS A 58 -7.61 -4.15 -8.76
N GLY A 59 -7.14 -3.57 -9.88
CA GLY A 59 -6.82 -4.34 -11.09
C GLY A 59 -7.86 -5.41 -11.42
N HIS A 60 -7.42 -6.61 -11.74
CA HIS A 60 -8.27 -7.78 -11.95
C HIS A 60 -8.51 -8.60 -10.66
N CYS A 61 -8.88 -7.93 -9.55
CA CYS A 61 -9.03 -8.55 -8.23
C CYS A 61 -9.86 -9.83 -8.23
N ARG A 62 -10.98 -9.86 -8.96
CA ARG A 62 -11.83 -11.05 -9.09
C ARG A 62 -11.03 -12.26 -9.60
N ARG A 63 -10.30 -12.10 -10.71
CA ARG A 63 -9.50 -13.19 -11.30
C ARG A 63 -8.38 -13.62 -10.37
N VAL A 64 -7.68 -12.67 -9.78
CA VAL A 64 -6.64 -12.95 -8.77
C VAL A 64 -7.23 -13.77 -7.62
N ARG A 65 -8.38 -13.36 -7.09
CA ARG A 65 -9.10 -14.07 -6.02
C ARG A 65 -9.47 -15.50 -6.43
N GLU A 66 -9.95 -15.70 -7.65
CA GLU A 66 -10.28 -17.04 -8.21
C GLU A 66 -9.03 -17.93 -8.32
N HIS A 67 -7.86 -17.36 -8.62
CA HIS A 67 -6.61 -18.10 -8.75
C HIS A 67 -6.03 -18.55 -7.39
N VAL A 68 -6.10 -17.69 -6.36
CA VAL A 68 -5.45 -17.98 -5.07
C VAL A 68 -6.39 -18.47 -4.00
N GLY A 69 -7.69 -18.20 -4.10
CA GLY A 69 -8.66 -18.54 -3.06
C GLY A 69 -8.54 -17.68 -1.79
N TRP A 70 -7.64 -16.68 -1.74
CA TRP A 70 -7.43 -15.88 -0.55
C TRP A 70 -8.53 -14.81 -0.37
N PRO A 71 -8.94 -14.49 0.88
CA PRO A 71 -9.86 -13.39 1.14
C PRO A 71 -9.24 -12.05 0.77
N VAL A 72 -10.13 -11.08 0.47
CA VAL A 72 -9.75 -9.73 0.07
C VAL A 72 -10.02 -8.77 1.22
N LEU A 73 -9.00 -8.03 1.63
CA LEU A 73 -9.08 -7.00 2.66
C LEU A 73 -9.00 -5.63 1.99
N VAL A 74 -10.01 -4.79 2.18
CA VAL A 74 -10.15 -3.48 1.55
C VAL A 74 -10.77 -2.48 2.52
N GLN A 75 -10.43 -1.20 2.39
CA GLN A 75 -11.06 -0.17 3.20
C GLN A 75 -12.54 0.00 2.82
N GLU A 76 -13.44 0.17 3.80
CA GLU A 76 -14.90 0.15 3.63
C GLU A 76 -15.44 1.12 2.57
N GLN A 77 -14.77 2.28 2.37
CA GLN A 77 -15.19 3.27 1.38
C GLN A 77 -15.04 2.78 -0.08
N GLU A 78 -14.31 1.69 -0.30
CA GLU A 78 -14.05 1.12 -1.64
C GLU A 78 -14.52 -0.32 -1.81
N ALA A 79 -15.07 -0.94 -0.76
CA ALA A 79 -15.61 -2.30 -0.83
C ALA A 79 -16.72 -2.44 -1.89
N HIS A 80 -17.51 -1.40 -2.11
CA HIS A 80 -18.58 -1.37 -3.11
C HIS A 80 -18.07 -1.41 -4.56
N LEU A 81 -16.77 -1.18 -4.79
CA LEU A 81 -16.14 -1.28 -6.11
C LEU A 81 -15.81 -2.74 -6.50
N LEU A 82 -16.08 -3.70 -5.63
CA LEU A 82 -15.82 -5.13 -5.78
C LEU A 82 -17.10 -5.98 -5.71
N PRO A 83 -18.17 -5.62 -6.46
CA PRO A 83 -19.49 -6.26 -6.30
C PRO A 83 -19.46 -7.76 -6.68
N ASP A 84 -18.58 -8.16 -7.58
CA ASP A 84 -18.48 -9.53 -8.09
C ASP A 84 -17.30 -10.32 -7.50
N VAL A 85 -16.79 -9.88 -6.34
CA VAL A 85 -15.68 -10.54 -5.65
C VAL A 85 -16.18 -11.16 -4.35
N ASP A 86 -16.11 -12.49 -4.28
CA ASP A 86 -16.43 -13.21 -3.04
C ASP A 86 -15.34 -13.02 -1.98
N GLY A 87 -15.75 -13.10 -0.70
CA GLY A 87 -14.82 -13.09 0.42
C GLY A 87 -14.11 -11.73 0.60
N VAL A 88 -14.83 -10.63 0.34
CA VAL A 88 -14.38 -9.27 0.64
C VAL A 88 -14.63 -8.95 2.11
N PHE A 89 -13.60 -8.53 2.81
CA PHE A 89 -13.63 -8.10 4.21
C PHE A 89 -13.29 -6.62 4.30
N PRO A 90 -14.29 -5.76 4.49
CA PRO A 90 -14.04 -4.33 4.65
C PRO A 90 -13.49 -4.02 6.04
N PHE A 91 -12.57 -3.06 6.13
CA PHE A 91 -12.11 -2.53 7.40
C PHE A 91 -12.36 -1.00 7.50
N GLY A 92 -12.45 -0.51 8.72
CA GLY A 92 -12.71 0.91 9.00
C GLY A 92 -11.43 1.74 9.05
N VAL A 93 -11.13 2.31 10.21
CA VAL A 93 -10.02 3.27 10.38
C VAL A 93 -8.66 2.59 10.52
N GLU A 94 -8.62 1.50 11.26
CA GLU A 94 -7.42 0.69 11.51
C GLU A 94 -7.80 -0.78 11.48
N HIS A 95 -6.87 -1.62 11.05
CA HIS A 95 -7.06 -3.06 11.09
C HIS A 95 -5.74 -3.77 11.35
N ARG A 96 -5.79 -4.78 12.20
CA ARG A 96 -4.66 -5.67 12.45
C ARG A 96 -4.94 -7.02 11.83
N ILE A 97 -4.20 -7.35 10.77
CA ILE A 97 -4.28 -8.68 10.15
C ILE A 97 -3.73 -9.72 11.13
N GLN A 98 -2.57 -9.41 11.72
CA GLN A 98 -1.91 -10.17 12.77
C GLN A 98 -0.88 -9.28 13.48
N ARG A 99 -0.20 -9.81 14.51
CA ARG A 99 0.86 -9.08 15.20
C ARG A 99 1.94 -8.64 14.21
N GLY A 100 2.17 -7.32 14.14
CA GLY A 100 3.17 -6.72 13.24
C GLY A 100 2.68 -6.46 11.82
N LEU A 101 1.43 -6.74 11.48
CA LEU A 101 0.82 -6.40 10.18
C LEU A 101 -0.42 -5.54 10.41
N GLU A 102 -0.27 -4.24 10.26
CA GLU A 102 -1.27 -3.26 10.64
C GLU A 102 -1.59 -2.31 9.48
N LEU A 103 -2.87 -2.09 9.26
CA LEU A 103 -3.41 -1.18 8.24
C LEU A 103 -3.90 0.11 8.89
N LEU A 104 -3.68 1.21 8.21
CA LEU A 104 -4.23 2.51 8.56
C LEU A 104 -4.94 3.11 7.34
N TRP A 105 -6.20 3.53 7.52
CA TRP A 105 -6.92 4.31 6.52
C TRP A 105 -6.29 5.69 6.34
N THR A 106 -5.93 6.03 5.11
CA THR A 106 -5.22 7.26 4.74
C THR A 106 -5.86 7.91 3.52
N PRO A 107 -7.10 8.44 3.65
CA PRO A 107 -7.83 9.00 2.51
C PRO A 107 -7.12 10.21 1.91
N GLY A 108 -7.27 10.35 0.60
CA GLY A 108 -6.69 11.48 -0.14
C GLY A 108 -6.34 11.12 -1.56
N PRO A 109 -5.49 10.12 -1.82
CA PRO A 109 -5.33 9.55 -3.16
C PRO A 109 -6.67 9.01 -3.68
N SER A 110 -7.34 8.20 -2.88
CA SER A 110 -8.72 7.76 -3.09
C SER A 110 -9.50 7.78 -1.77
N PRO A 111 -10.84 7.62 -1.76
CA PRO A 111 -11.64 7.59 -0.53
C PRO A 111 -11.20 6.51 0.45
N GLY A 112 -10.91 5.31 -0.04
CA GLY A 112 -10.50 4.14 0.74
C GLY A 112 -9.00 3.87 0.73
N SER A 113 -8.17 4.83 0.34
CA SER A 113 -6.72 4.64 0.41
C SER A 113 -6.26 4.26 1.80
N ALA A 114 -5.30 3.34 1.86
CA ALA A 114 -4.72 2.82 3.08
C ALA A 114 -3.21 2.61 2.93
N VAL A 115 -2.56 2.37 4.05
CA VAL A 115 -1.18 1.92 4.12
C VAL A 115 -1.09 0.66 4.96
N LEU A 116 -0.10 -0.19 4.68
CA LEU A 116 0.22 -1.37 5.47
C LEU A 116 1.61 -1.20 6.09
N HIS A 117 1.69 -1.21 7.40
CA HIS A 117 2.94 -1.30 8.13
C HIS A 117 3.21 -2.75 8.51
N ALA A 118 4.36 -3.27 8.09
CA ALA A 118 4.77 -4.65 8.31
C ALA A 118 6.03 -4.70 9.17
N ARG A 119 5.93 -5.31 10.36
CA ARG A 119 7.03 -5.48 11.31
C ARG A 119 7.16 -6.92 11.76
N GLY A 120 8.42 -7.32 11.99
CA GLY A 120 8.72 -8.66 12.48
C GLY A 120 8.48 -9.71 11.40
N GLY A 121 9.51 -10.33 10.91
CA GLY A 121 9.44 -11.38 9.88
C GLY A 121 9.99 -12.70 10.38
N VAL A 122 9.70 -13.77 9.63
CA VAL A 122 10.24 -15.11 9.87
C VAL A 122 11.68 -15.23 9.38
N ALA A 123 12.00 -14.50 8.31
CA ALA A 123 13.28 -14.55 7.65
C ALA A 123 14.27 -13.45 8.12
N GLY A 124 13.92 -12.70 9.19
CA GLY A 124 14.72 -11.62 9.74
C GLY A 124 13.91 -10.40 10.17
N PRO A 125 14.55 -9.35 10.68
CA PRO A 125 13.86 -8.13 11.05
C PRO A 125 13.22 -7.50 9.80
N LEU A 126 11.90 -7.32 9.87
CA LEU A 126 11.10 -6.63 8.86
C LEU A 126 10.56 -5.36 9.52
N ASP A 127 10.81 -4.20 8.95
CA ASP A 127 10.17 -2.94 9.32
C ASP A 127 9.96 -2.11 8.06
N GLY A 128 8.84 -2.35 7.41
CA GLY A 128 8.52 -1.75 6.11
C GLY A 128 7.12 -1.16 6.05
N LEU A 129 6.99 -0.12 5.26
CA LEU A 129 5.73 0.54 4.98
C LEU A 129 5.36 0.37 3.51
N PHE A 130 4.25 -0.29 3.23
CA PHE A 130 3.60 -0.25 1.93
C PHE A 130 2.63 0.93 1.92
N CYS A 131 2.98 1.99 1.22
CA CYS A 131 2.26 3.26 1.32
C CYS A 131 1.18 3.46 0.23
N GLY A 132 0.90 2.45 -0.60
CA GLY A 132 -0.03 2.61 -1.72
C GLY A 132 0.38 3.82 -2.58
N ARG A 133 -0.55 4.72 -2.85
CA ARG A 133 -0.29 5.99 -3.54
C ARG A 133 -0.27 7.21 -2.61
N LEU A 134 -0.20 7.00 -1.31
CA LEU A 134 -0.07 8.12 -0.35
C LEU A 134 1.24 8.89 -0.57
N LEU A 135 2.31 8.15 -0.90
CA LEU A 135 3.59 8.72 -1.32
C LEU A 135 3.97 8.12 -2.67
N VAL A 136 4.42 8.97 -3.59
CA VAL A 136 4.83 8.56 -4.93
C VAL A 136 6.29 8.94 -5.20
N PRO A 137 6.98 8.20 -6.09
CA PRO A 137 8.36 8.51 -6.44
C PRO A 137 8.48 9.88 -7.13
N VAL A 138 9.39 10.70 -6.63
CA VAL A 138 9.72 12.02 -7.19
C VAL A 138 11.19 12.14 -7.61
N GLY A 139 11.97 11.11 -7.41
CA GLY A 139 13.38 11.02 -7.77
C GLY A 139 14.04 9.82 -7.09
N PRO A 140 15.32 9.51 -7.38
CA PRO A 140 16.05 8.43 -6.73
C PRO A 140 16.02 8.57 -5.21
N GLY A 141 15.65 7.50 -4.50
CA GLY A 141 15.56 7.48 -3.04
C GLY A 141 14.54 8.46 -2.44
N ARG A 142 13.64 9.03 -3.23
CA ARG A 142 12.72 10.09 -2.77
C ARG A 142 11.26 9.77 -3.08
N LEU A 143 10.43 9.86 -2.05
CA LEU A 143 8.98 9.78 -2.12
C LEU A 143 8.37 11.08 -1.55
N ALA A 144 7.26 11.51 -2.13
CA ALA A 144 6.51 12.66 -1.62
C ALA A 144 5.00 12.49 -1.88
N PRO A 145 4.14 13.14 -1.09
CA PRO A 145 2.75 13.32 -1.48
C PRO A 145 2.70 14.30 -2.65
N VAL A 146 1.98 13.94 -3.71
CA VAL A 146 1.85 14.76 -4.91
C VAL A 146 0.37 14.92 -5.25
N PRO A 147 -0.12 16.17 -5.44
CA PRO A 147 -1.48 16.38 -5.90
C PRO A 147 -1.67 15.77 -7.29
N SER A 148 -2.79 15.10 -7.50
CA SER A 148 -3.12 14.45 -8.76
C SER A 148 -4.52 14.86 -9.22
N PRO A 149 -4.75 15.09 -10.52
CA PRO A 149 -6.09 15.32 -11.06
C PRO A 149 -7.05 14.15 -10.81
N ARG A 150 -6.52 12.95 -10.59
CA ARG A 150 -7.29 11.74 -10.22
C ARG A 150 -7.43 11.56 -8.72
N GLY A 151 -6.74 12.37 -7.90
CA GLY A 151 -6.79 12.30 -6.45
C GLY A 151 -8.17 12.71 -5.93
N PHE A 152 -8.62 12.04 -4.87
CA PHE A 152 -9.92 12.29 -4.27
C PHE A 152 -9.98 13.66 -3.57
N HIS A 153 -8.98 13.98 -2.71
CA HIS A 153 -9.05 15.21 -1.92
C HIS A 153 -7.68 15.60 -1.34
N TRP A 154 -7.02 16.59 -1.92
CA TRP A 154 -5.67 16.99 -1.52
C TRP A 154 -5.50 17.38 -0.04
N PRO A 155 -6.37 18.20 0.58
CA PRO A 155 -6.25 18.50 2.02
C PRO A 155 -6.39 17.27 2.93
N ARG A 156 -7.19 16.27 2.53
CA ARG A 156 -7.24 15.00 3.27
C ARG A 156 -5.96 14.19 3.08
N HIS A 157 -5.39 14.19 1.87
CA HIS A 157 -4.13 13.54 1.57
C HIS A 157 -3.00 14.06 2.49
N GLN A 158 -2.86 15.38 2.61
CA GLN A 158 -1.88 16.00 3.51
C GLN A 158 -2.11 15.58 4.98
N ARG A 159 -3.36 15.66 5.47
CA ARG A 159 -3.70 15.19 6.83
C ARG A 159 -3.42 13.70 7.05
N SER A 160 -3.60 12.89 6.03
CA SER A 160 -3.29 11.45 6.09
C SER A 160 -1.80 11.19 6.22
N VAL A 161 -0.94 11.96 5.55
CA VAL A 161 0.52 11.89 5.75
C VAL A 161 0.90 12.28 7.18
N ALA A 162 0.37 13.38 7.70
CA ALA A 162 0.63 13.79 9.09
C ALA A 162 0.09 12.76 10.11
N ARG A 163 -1.05 12.12 9.82
CA ARG A 163 -1.59 11.03 10.65
C ARG A 163 -0.67 9.81 10.62
N LEU A 164 -0.20 9.40 9.44
CA LEU A 164 0.73 8.29 9.28
C LEU A 164 1.98 8.50 10.14
N CYS A 165 2.61 9.68 10.07
CA CYS A 165 3.82 9.98 10.84
C CYS A 165 3.61 9.85 12.36
N ARG A 166 2.41 10.18 12.86
CA ARG A 166 2.07 10.02 14.29
C ARG A 166 1.69 8.60 14.67
N TRP A 167 1.15 7.83 13.72
CA TRP A 167 0.71 6.46 13.94
C TRP A 167 1.86 5.47 13.96
N LEU A 168 2.90 5.71 13.16
CA LEU A 168 4.08 4.88 13.11
C LEU A 168 4.85 4.93 14.44
N PRO A 169 5.39 3.80 14.90
CA PRO A 169 6.30 3.78 16.04
C PRO A 169 7.55 4.61 15.78
N SER A 170 8.13 5.15 16.85
CA SER A 170 9.41 5.86 16.76
C SER A 170 10.49 4.98 16.15
N GLY A 171 11.21 5.50 15.16
CA GLY A 171 12.26 4.77 14.45
C GLY A 171 11.78 3.89 13.30
N SER A 172 10.46 3.82 13.06
CA SER A 172 9.86 3.08 11.94
C SER A 172 9.35 4.04 10.85
N PRO A 173 9.28 3.58 9.59
CA PRO A 173 9.79 2.33 9.04
C PRO A 173 11.27 2.44 8.63
N GLU A 174 11.95 1.29 8.45
CA GLU A 174 13.29 1.25 7.86
C GLU A 174 13.27 1.54 6.35
N TRP A 175 12.24 1.06 5.66
CA TRP A 175 12.05 1.27 4.22
C TRP A 175 10.58 1.47 3.85
N ILE A 176 10.37 2.06 2.68
CA ILE A 176 9.03 2.31 2.12
C ILE A 176 8.93 1.69 0.73
N ALA A 177 7.84 0.96 0.49
CA ALA A 177 7.39 0.47 -0.82
C ALA A 177 6.16 1.27 -1.25
N THR A 178 6.13 1.72 -2.50
CA THR A 178 4.98 2.43 -3.07
C THR A 178 4.14 1.51 -3.96
N GLY A 179 2.84 1.81 -4.06
CA GLY A 179 1.94 1.24 -5.06
C GLY A 179 1.89 2.06 -6.36
N ALA A 180 2.67 3.14 -6.46
CA ALA A 180 2.81 3.91 -7.70
C ALA A 180 3.87 3.30 -8.63
N GLY A 181 3.97 3.83 -9.86
CA GLY A 181 5.03 3.44 -10.79
C GLY A 181 6.43 3.82 -10.28
N LEU A 182 7.40 2.91 -10.44
CA LEU A 182 8.74 3.04 -9.86
C LEU A 182 9.75 3.81 -10.76
N GLY A 183 9.34 4.26 -11.94
CA GLY A 183 10.27 4.82 -12.95
C GLY A 183 11.18 5.95 -12.44
N ALA A 184 10.67 6.82 -11.56
CA ALA A 184 11.46 7.91 -10.97
C ALA A 184 12.53 7.42 -9.97
N LEU A 185 12.44 6.20 -9.44
CA LEU A 185 13.43 5.59 -8.56
C LEU A 185 14.65 5.01 -9.31
N ARG A 186 14.62 5.01 -10.66
CA ARG A 186 15.73 4.58 -11.53
C ARG A 186 16.28 3.19 -11.22
N GLY A 187 15.37 2.21 -11.02
CA GLY A 187 15.70 0.81 -10.78
C GLY A 187 15.66 0.37 -9.32
N GLU A 188 15.54 1.29 -8.39
CA GLU A 188 15.25 0.93 -7.00
C GLU A 188 13.79 0.51 -6.85
N ALA A 189 13.53 -0.48 -6.03
CA ALA A 189 12.19 -0.96 -5.72
C ALA A 189 11.71 -0.48 -4.36
N LEU A 190 12.60 -0.48 -3.37
CA LEU A 190 12.34 -0.03 -2.01
C LEU A 190 13.13 1.25 -1.72
N VAL A 191 12.54 2.18 -1.01
CA VAL A 191 13.22 3.40 -0.58
C VAL A 191 13.68 3.21 0.88
N PRO A 192 15.00 3.09 1.13
CA PRO A 192 15.55 2.96 2.48
C PRO A 192 15.42 4.27 3.25
N GLY A 193 15.62 4.21 4.57
CA GLY A 193 15.59 5.38 5.44
C GLY A 193 14.19 5.99 5.57
N GLY A 194 13.17 5.14 5.65
CA GLY A 194 11.77 5.58 5.71
C GLY A 194 11.48 6.61 6.81
N THR A 195 12.06 6.42 7.99
CA THR A 195 11.93 7.38 9.11
C THR A 195 12.48 8.76 8.74
N GLN A 196 13.66 8.82 8.13
CA GLN A 196 14.30 10.07 7.72
C GLN A 196 13.54 10.76 6.59
N LEU A 197 12.91 9.97 5.72
CA LEU A 197 12.08 10.49 4.63
C LEU A 197 10.77 11.08 5.14
N LEU A 198 10.15 10.46 6.14
CA LEU A 198 8.84 10.90 6.67
C LEU A 198 8.94 12.10 7.61
N ALA A 199 10.03 12.25 8.35
CA ALA A 199 10.21 13.32 9.34
C ALA A 199 9.97 14.74 8.77
N PRO A 200 10.61 15.16 7.66
CA PRO A 200 10.38 16.49 7.09
C PRO A 200 8.97 16.67 6.53
N LEU A 201 8.32 15.59 6.02
CA LEU A 201 6.95 15.67 5.51
C LEU A 201 5.95 15.99 6.62
N ALA A 202 6.16 15.48 7.83
CA ALA A 202 5.34 15.81 8.99
C ALA A 202 5.47 17.28 9.37
N ASP A 203 6.69 17.80 9.42
CA ASP A 203 6.98 19.19 9.78
C ASP A 203 6.42 20.20 8.78
N ASP A 204 6.55 19.94 7.49
CA ASP A 204 6.04 20.80 6.43
C ASP A 204 4.52 20.91 6.44
N ILE A 205 3.83 19.79 6.67
CA ILE A 205 2.37 19.75 6.76
C ILE A 205 1.88 20.50 8.02
N LEU A 206 2.57 20.33 9.15
CA LEU A 206 2.24 21.07 10.38
C LEU A 206 2.43 22.58 10.18
N ARG A 207 3.51 23.04 9.55
CA ARG A 207 3.73 24.46 9.23
C ARG A 207 2.66 25.04 8.32
N GLN A 208 2.23 24.29 7.29
CA GLN A 208 1.16 24.71 6.39
C GLN A 208 -0.21 24.78 7.06
N SER A 209 -0.45 23.93 8.07
CA SER A 209 -1.71 23.89 8.83
C SER A 209 -1.82 25.00 9.87
N PHE A 210 -0.69 25.54 10.34
CA PHE A 210 -0.57 26.58 11.36
C PHE A 210 0.13 27.86 10.86
N GLY A 211 0.31 28.01 9.55
CA GLY A 211 0.81 29.25 8.95
C GLY A 211 -0.05 30.44 9.33
N PRO A 212 0.52 31.64 9.49
CA PRO A 212 -0.22 32.80 9.98
C PRO A 212 -1.40 33.05 9.07
N GLY A 213 -2.59 32.92 9.63
CA GLY A 213 -3.81 33.38 8.99
C GLY A 213 -3.68 34.85 8.64
N MET A 214 -3.84 35.16 7.35
CA MET A 214 -4.15 36.54 6.95
C MET A 214 -5.55 36.90 7.39
#